data_deb46be3e1b236bbd50fcb271c0766e1
#
_entry.id   deb46be3e1b236bbd50fcb271c0766e1
#
_cell.length_a   1.000
_cell.length_b   1.000
_cell.length_c   1.000
_cell.angle_alpha   90.00
_cell.angle_beta   90.00
_cell.angle_gamma   90.00
#
_symmetry.space_group_name_H-M   'P 1'
#
loop_
_entity.id
_entity.type
_entity.pdbx_description
1 polymer ?
#
loop_
_entity_poly.entity_id
_entity_poly.type
_entity_poly.pdbx_seq_one_letter_code
_entity_poly.pdbx_strand_id
1 'polypeptide(L)'
;AETPTAMAIGEGGTLYTACGDSREAAGVTVTAYDATLAAVGTKTVAERVLSLHTEKNRVLILTENTLLLGDAALTEVSDREESGIQQMAPWQNGYYCVTEEGLTHRRL
;
A
#
# COMPACT_ATOMS: atom_id res chain seq x y z
N ALA A 1 18.48 -11.03 1.56
CA ALA A 1 17.09 -10.56 1.63
C ALA A 1 17.06 -9.03 1.74
N GLU A 2 16.11 -8.42 1.08
CA GLU A 2 15.97 -6.97 1.11
C GLU A 2 15.26 -6.52 2.37
N THR A 3 15.63 -5.34 2.86
CA THR A 3 14.97 -4.74 4.00
C THR A 3 13.70 -4.02 3.53
N PRO A 4 12.55 -4.30 4.15
CA PRO A 4 11.33 -3.59 3.80
C PRO A 4 11.46 -2.08 4.06
N THR A 5 10.93 -1.28 3.15
CA THR A 5 10.88 0.18 3.30
C THR A 5 9.54 0.65 3.86
N ALA A 6 8.53 -0.21 3.84
CA ALA A 6 7.22 0.07 4.43
C ALA A 6 6.58 -1.24 4.89
N MET A 7 5.79 -1.18 5.94
CA MET A 7 5.08 -2.33 6.49
C MET A 7 3.71 -1.91 7.01
N ALA A 8 2.75 -2.85 6.98
CA ALA A 8 1.43 -2.66 7.57
C ALA A 8 0.84 -4.01 7.94
N ILE A 9 -0.07 -4.03 8.91
CA ILE A 9 -0.76 -5.24 9.34
C ILE A 9 -2.25 -5.05 9.13
N GLY A 10 -2.88 -6.03 8.48
CA GLY A 10 -4.31 -6.04 8.26
C GLY A 10 -5.08 -6.62 9.43
N GLU A 11 -6.38 -6.45 9.41
CA GLU A 11 -7.30 -6.86 10.47
C GLU A 11 -7.23 -8.37 10.78
N GLY A 12 -7.00 -9.19 9.77
CA GLY A 12 -6.87 -10.63 9.94
C GLY A 12 -5.47 -11.11 10.28
N GLY A 13 -4.52 -10.20 10.53
CA GLY A 13 -3.15 -10.55 10.85
C GLY A 13 -2.24 -10.71 9.63
N THR A 14 -2.71 -10.39 8.44
CA THR A 14 -1.86 -10.40 7.24
C THR A 14 -0.86 -9.27 7.32
N LEU A 15 0.42 -9.60 7.15
CA LEU A 15 1.51 -8.63 7.14
C LEU A 15 1.83 -8.23 5.70
N TYR A 16 1.92 -6.94 5.44
CA TYR A 16 2.31 -6.42 4.13
C TYR A 16 3.67 -5.73 4.25
N THR A 17 4.54 -5.99 3.28
CA THR A 17 5.85 -5.35 3.20
C THR A 17 6.08 -4.83 1.80
N ALA A 18 6.82 -3.72 1.69
CA ALA A 18 7.29 -3.21 0.40
C ALA A 18 8.81 -3.25 0.40
N CYS A 19 9.39 -3.92 -0.57
CA CYS A 19 10.84 -4.06 -0.71
C CYS A 19 11.27 -3.69 -2.13
N GLY A 20 12.48 -3.15 -2.25
CA GLY A 20 13.06 -2.83 -3.54
C GLY A 20 13.21 -1.35 -3.76
N ASP A 21 13.74 -1.00 -4.94
CA ASP A 21 13.99 0.37 -5.35
C ASP A 21 13.33 0.60 -6.71
N SER A 22 12.52 1.65 -6.82
CA SER A 22 11.83 1.97 -8.07
C SER A 22 12.77 2.28 -9.23
N ARG A 23 14.05 2.57 -8.92
CA ARG A 23 15.08 2.79 -9.95
C ARG A 23 15.65 1.49 -10.53
N GLU A 24 15.37 0.37 -9.88
CA GLU A 24 15.80 -0.93 -10.38
C GLU A 24 14.78 -1.48 -11.38
N ALA A 25 15.25 -2.32 -12.30
CA ALA A 25 14.39 -2.92 -13.33
C ALA A 25 13.26 -3.75 -12.72
N ALA A 26 13.50 -4.38 -11.56
CA ALA A 26 12.51 -5.18 -10.87
C ALA A 26 11.44 -4.34 -10.16
N GLY A 27 11.71 -3.04 -9.93
CA GLY A 27 10.79 -2.17 -9.23
C GLY A 27 10.66 -2.48 -7.74
N VAL A 28 9.51 -2.14 -7.16
CA VAL A 28 9.20 -2.40 -5.76
C VAL A 28 8.21 -3.56 -5.68
N THR A 29 8.48 -4.53 -4.82
CA THR A 29 7.59 -5.67 -4.61
C THR A 29 6.85 -5.50 -3.29
N VAL A 30 5.53 -5.51 -3.35
CA VAL A 30 4.67 -5.56 -2.17
C VAL A 30 4.25 -7.00 -1.97
N THR A 31 4.49 -7.53 -0.78
CA THR A 31 4.19 -8.94 -0.46
C THR A 31 3.25 -9.00 0.73
N ALA A 32 2.27 -9.91 0.64
CA ALA A 32 1.37 -10.23 1.75
C ALA A 32 1.81 -11.57 2.36
N TYR A 33 1.97 -11.59 3.67
CA TYR A 33 2.35 -12.79 4.43
C TYR A 33 1.25 -13.16 5.40
N ASP A 34 1.00 -14.46 5.58
CA ASP A 34 0.09 -14.93 6.62
C ASP A 34 0.79 -14.96 7.99
N ALA A 35 0.07 -15.42 9.02
CA ALA A 35 0.60 -15.45 10.39
C ALA A 35 1.82 -16.39 10.56
N THR A 36 2.06 -17.31 9.62
CA THR A 36 3.23 -18.19 9.64
C THR A 36 4.40 -17.62 8.82
N LEU A 37 4.26 -16.41 8.29
CA LEU A 37 5.21 -15.73 7.41
C LEU A 37 5.37 -16.43 6.05
N ALA A 38 4.34 -17.16 5.63
CA ALA A 38 4.29 -17.69 4.28
C ALA A 38 3.69 -16.61 3.34
N ALA A 39 4.33 -16.39 2.20
CA ALA A 39 3.82 -15.42 1.23
C ALA A 39 2.53 -15.93 0.59
N VAL A 40 1.47 -15.13 0.67
CA VAL A 40 0.17 -15.48 0.10
C VAL A 40 -0.20 -14.63 -1.12
N GLY A 41 0.57 -13.59 -1.40
CA GLY A 41 0.35 -12.77 -2.59
C GLY A 41 1.45 -11.75 -2.77
N THR A 42 1.65 -11.31 -4.00
CA THR A 42 2.63 -10.28 -4.33
C THR A 42 2.09 -9.35 -5.41
N LYS A 43 2.60 -8.12 -5.42
CA LYS A 43 2.32 -7.15 -6.47
C LYS A 43 3.59 -6.34 -6.73
N THR A 44 4.00 -6.27 -8.00
CA THR A 44 5.13 -5.43 -8.40
C THR A 44 4.61 -4.05 -8.78
N VAL A 45 5.27 -3.01 -8.28
CA VAL A 45 4.90 -1.62 -8.47
C VAL A 45 6.06 -0.88 -9.11
N ALA A 46 5.78 -0.11 -10.16
CA ALA A 46 6.82 0.62 -10.89
C ALA A 46 7.29 1.87 -10.14
N GLU A 47 6.44 2.44 -9.29
CA GLU A 47 6.75 3.67 -8.56
C GLU A 47 7.23 3.36 -7.14
N ARG A 48 7.92 4.34 -6.55
CA ARG A 48 8.34 4.25 -5.16
C ARG A 48 7.12 4.18 -4.24
N VAL A 49 7.11 3.21 -3.34
CA VAL A 49 6.06 3.10 -2.32
C VAL A 49 6.40 4.03 -1.17
N LEU A 50 5.52 4.97 -0.90
CA LEU A 50 5.67 5.94 0.19
C LEU A 50 5.19 5.37 1.51
N SER A 51 4.07 4.64 1.49
CA SER A 51 3.51 4.03 2.70
C SER A 51 2.53 2.91 2.35
N LEU A 52 2.29 2.04 3.32
CA LEU A 52 1.29 0.98 3.25
C LEU A 52 0.31 1.20 4.38
N HIS A 53 -0.97 1.00 4.10
CA HIS A 53 -2.03 1.12 5.09
C HIS A 53 -3.03 0.00 4.89
N THR A 54 -3.79 -0.33 5.92
CA THR A 54 -4.84 -1.34 5.84
C THR A 54 -6.16 -0.76 6.33
N GLU A 55 -7.24 -1.21 5.73
CA GLU A 55 -8.58 -0.85 6.14
C GLU A 55 -9.49 -2.03 5.87
N LYS A 56 -10.00 -2.67 6.91
CA LYS A 56 -10.78 -3.90 6.81
C LYS A 56 -9.95 -4.97 6.07
N ASN A 57 -10.48 -5.53 4.99
CA ASN A 57 -9.80 -6.56 4.21
C ASN A 57 -9.07 -5.99 3.00
N ARG A 58 -8.68 -4.72 3.06
CA ARG A 58 -8.00 -4.05 1.96
C ARG A 58 -6.64 -3.55 2.40
N VAL A 59 -5.72 -3.49 1.44
CA VAL A 59 -4.44 -2.81 1.62
C VAL A 59 -4.41 -1.60 0.69
N LEU A 60 -3.92 -0.47 1.20
CA LEU A 60 -3.74 0.75 0.44
C LEU A 60 -2.26 0.97 0.27
N ILE A 61 -1.80 0.98 -0.99
CA ILE A 61 -0.40 1.16 -1.33
C ILE A 61 -0.25 2.56 -1.92
N LEU A 62 0.31 3.46 -1.14
CA LEU A 62 0.52 4.83 -1.59
C LEU A 62 1.88 4.94 -2.27
N THR A 63 1.87 5.36 -3.53
CA THR A 63 3.08 5.64 -4.29
C THR A 63 3.17 7.14 -4.56
N GLU A 64 4.19 7.56 -5.30
CA GLU A 64 4.41 8.98 -5.58
C GLU A 64 3.25 9.64 -6.33
N ASN A 65 2.61 8.90 -7.25
CA ASN A 65 1.56 9.46 -8.09
C ASN A 65 0.27 8.64 -8.12
N THR A 66 0.21 7.54 -7.36
CA THR A 66 -0.90 6.59 -7.48
C THR A 66 -1.24 6.02 -6.12
N LEU A 67 -2.51 5.74 -5.90
CA LEU A 67 -2.97 4.94 -4.78
C LEU A 67 -3.47 3.62 -5.33
N LEU A 68 -2.87 2.52 -4.89
CA LEU A 68 -3.28 1.17 -5.28
C LEU A 68 -4.13 0.58 -4.16
N LEU A 69 -5.23 -0.07 -4.56
CA LEU A 69 -6.18 -0.70 -3.64
C LEU A 69 -6.17 -2.19 -3.91
N GLY A 70 -5.67 -2.96 -2.95
CA GLY A 70 -5.59 -4.40 -3.08
C GLY A 70 -6.52 -5.11 -2.12
N ASP A 71 -6.94 -6.34 -2.49
CA ASP A 71 -7.60 -7.23 -1.55
C ASP A 71 -6.57 -7.83 -0.59
N ALA A 72 -7.02 -8.63 0.37
CA ALA A 72 -6.14 -9.13 1.43
C ALA A 72 -4.94 -9.92 0.90
N ALA A 73 -5.10 -10.65 -0.20
CA ALA A 73 -4.04 -11.49 -0.77
C ALA A 73 -3.37 -10.84 -1.99
N LEU A 74 -3.67 -9.58 -2.32
CA LEU A 74 -3.16 -8.88 -3.49
C LEU A 74 -3.50 -9.57 -4.81
N THR A 75 -4.60 -10.32 -4.83
CA THR A 75 -5.07 -11.01 -6.02
C THR A 75 -5.67 -10.04 -7.02
N GLU A 76 -6.46 -9.10 -6.53
CA GLU A 76 -7.06 -8.05 -7.34
C GLU A 76 -6.59 -6.71 -6.81
N VAL A 77 -5.94 -5.94 -7.68
CA VAL A 77 -5.40 -4.62 -7.32
C VAL A 77 -5.88 -3.62 -8.36
N SER A 78 -6.57 -2.59 -7.89
CA SER A 78 -6.98 -1.47 -8.75
C SER A 78 -6.15 -0.25 -8.39
N ASP A 79 -6.15 0.76 -9.27
CA ASP A 79 -5.40 1.98 -9.03
C ASP A 79 -6.24 3.22 -9.27
N ARG A 80 -5.83 4.33 -8.65
CA ARG A 80 -6.37 5.65 -8.91
C ARG A 80 -5.24 6.66 -8.85
N GLU A 81 -5.33 7.72 -9.63
CA GLU A 81 -4.37 8.80 -9.56
C GLU A 81 -4.50 9.54 -8.24
N GLU A 82 -3.40 9.66 -7.51
CA GLU A 82 -3.30 10.42 -6.28
C GLU A 82 -1.87 10.91 -6.14
N SER A 83 -1.66 12.21 -6.28
CA SER A 83 -0.34 12.79 -6.13
C SER A 83 -0.35 13.84 -5.04
N GLY A 84 0.81 14.11 -4.46
CA GLY A 84 0.97 15.15 -3.45
C GLY A 84 0.44 14.81 -2.08
N ILE A 85 0.09 13.54 -1.82
CA ILE A 85 -0.32 13.13 -0.48
C ILE A 85 0.91 13.01 0.40
N GLN A 86 0.92 13.75 1.50
CA GLN A 86 2.01 13.75 2.47
C GLN A 86 1.76 12.73 3.58
N GLN A 87 0.50 12.56 3.99
CA GLN A 87 0.08 11.60 4.99
C GLN A 87 -1.31 11.10 4.68
N MET A 88 -1.63 9.88 5.07
CA MET A 88 -2.98 9.36 4.92
C MET A 88 -3.34 8.44 6.08
N ALA A 89 -4.65 8.40 6.38
CA ALA A 89 -5.20 7.54 7.42
C ALA A 89 -6.51 6.94 6.93
N PRO A 90 -6.55 5.62 6.66
CA PRO A 90 -7.78 4.97 6.20
C PRO A 90 -8.83 4.88 7.30
N TRP A 91 -10.09 5.06 6.93
CA TRP A 91 -11.21 4.93 7.86
C TRP A 91 -12.53 4.76 7.10
N GLN A 92 -13.31 3.76 7.46
CA GLN A 92 -14.71 3.57 7.01
C GLN A 92 -14.92 3.73 5.49
N ASN A 93 -14.26 2.87 4.70
CA ASN A 93 -14.36 2.87 3.23
C ASN A 93 -13.88 4.16 2.57
N GLY A 94 -12.93 4.80 3.21
CA GLY A 94 -12.30 5.99 2.68
C GLY A 94 -10.97 6.24 3.36
N TYR A 95 -10.46 7.43 3.19
CA TYR A 95 -9.23 7.82 3.87
C TYR A 95 -9.19 9.33 4.04
N TYR A 96 -8.54 9.75 5.11
CA TYR A 96 -8.15 11.14 5.29
C TYR A 96 -6.76 11.30 4.74
N CYS A 97 -6.49 12.41 4.08
CA CYS A 97 -5.16 12.68 3.57
C CYS A 97 -4.80 14.16 3.73
N VAL A 98 -3.51 14.40 3.86
CA VAL A 98 -2.94 15.76 3.94
C VAL A 98 -2.18 16.01 2.66
N THR A 99 -2.52 17.12 1.99
CA THR A 99 -1.83 17.59 0.80
C THR A 99 -1.42 19.05 1.04
N GLU A 100 -0.84 19.70 0.03
CA GLU A 100 -0.53 21.13 0.12
C GLU A 100 -1.77 21.99 0.35
N GLU A 101 -2.93 21.49 -0.05
CA GLU A 101 -4.20 22.20 0.12
C GLU A 101 -4.83 21.98 1.49
N GLY A 102 -4.25 21.13 2.33
CA GLY A 102 -4.72 20.86 3.66
C GLY A 102 -5.29 19.46 3.85
N LEU A 103 -6.17 19.31 4.83
CA LEU A 103 -6.75 18.02 5.19
C LEU A 103 -8.03 17.77 4.38
N THR A 104 -8.12 16.59 3.78
CA THR A 104 -9.25 16.21 2.93
C THR A 104 -9.66 14.75 3.22
N HIS A 105 -10.94 14.43 3.05
CA HIS A 105 -11.44 13.06 3.11
C HIS A 105 -11.85 12.62 1.71
N ARG A 106 -11.45 11.40 1.33
CA ARG A 106 -11.81 10.79 0.04
C ARG A 106 -12.42 9.42 0.25
N ARG A 107 -13.33 9.05 -0.62
CA ARG A 107 -13.93 7.70 -0.59
C ARG A 107 -13.15 6.74 -1.47
N LEU A 108 -13.12 5.49 -1.04
CA LEU A 108 -12.57 4.41 -1.85
C LEU A 108 -13.49 4.00 -2.99
#